data_d07773aac89c523450e88406b6347bd5
#
_entry.id   d07773aac89c523450e88406b6347bd5
#
_cell.length_a   1.000
_cell.length_b   1.000
_cell.length_c   1.000
_cell.angle_alpha   90.00
_cell.angle_beta   90.00
_cell.angle_gamma   90.00
#
_symmetry.space_group_name_H-M   'P 1'
#
loop_
_entity.id
_entity.type
_entity.pdbx_description
1 polymer ?
#
loop_
_entity_poly.entity_id
_entity_poly.type
_entity_poly.pdbx_seq_one_letter_code
_entity_poly.pdbx_strand_id
1 'polypeptide(L)'
;MEPEPTPSTADPAYTARLRDLEGRGRKQRLDVQAPYRWNLRRLHPGLTLDVGCGIGRNLTHLEGRGVGVDHNPASVDEARRRGLTAYTPDEFLAAPEARLGGFDSLLVAHVLEHLDATQAADLLATYLPYVREGGRAIVITPQEAGFRSDATHVRFVDPAATALLLAEQGWRVVERQSFPFPRAVGRVFPYNEFVVVGERDPER
;
A
#
# COMPACT_ATOMS: atom_id res chain seq x y z
N MET A 1 36.56 -1.70 -2.70
CA MET A 1 35.42 -0.76 -2.68
C MET A 1 34.25 -1.64 -2.24
N GLU A 2 33.86 -1.50 -0.97
CA GLU A 2 32.67 -2.22 -0.48
C GLU A 2 31.45 -1.69 -1.22
N PRO A 3 30.49 -2.54 -1.61
CA PRO A 3 29.25 -2.09 -2.22
C PRO A 3 28.52 -1.17 -1.22
N GLU A 4 28.06 0.00 -1.68
CA GLU A 4 27.20 0.85 -0.85
C GLU A 4 25.99 0.04 -0.37
N PRO A 5 25.60 0.18 0.92
CA PRO A 5 24.47 -0.57 1.45
C PRO A 5 23.20 -0.25 0.64
N THR A 6 22.51 -1.30 0.22
CA THR A 6 21.23 -1.16 -0.49
C THR A 6 20.26 -0.33 0.36
N PRO A 7 19.65 0.73 -0.17
CA PRO A 7 18.69 1.52 0.58
C PRO A 7 17.57 0.64 1.15
N SER A 8 17.27 0.79 2.43
CA SER A 8 16.22 0.01 3.10
C SER A 8 15.04 0.89 3.47
N THR A 9 13.82 0.38 3.25
CA THR A 9 12.58 1.06 3.70
C THR A 9 12.45 1.10 5.23
N ALA A 10 13.24 0.30 5.95
CA ALA A 10 13.34 0.33 7.41
C ALA A 10 14.23 1.47 7.96
N ASP A 11 14.99 2.15 7.09
CA ASP A 11 15.88 3.24 7.50
C ASP A 11 15.05 4.50 7.89
N PRO A 12 15.36 5.18 9.02
CA PRO A 12 14.77 6.47 9.35
C PRO A 12 14.92 7.54 8.25
N ALA A 13 15.98 7.47 7.43
CA ALA A 13 16.17 8.32 6.26
C ALA A 13 15.04 8.15 5.22
N TYR A 14 14.43 6.98 5.13
CA TYR A 14 13.27 6.73 4.28
C TYR A 14 12.07 7.58 4.71
N THR A 15 11.80 7.67 6.01
CA THR A 15 10.73 8.53 6.55
C THR A 15 10.96 10.01 6.23
N ALA A 16 12.21 10.49 6.32
CA ALA A 16 12.57 11.86 5.93
C ALA A 16 12.31 12.09 4.44
N ARG A 17 12.67 11.12 3.58
CA ARG A 17 12.38 11.17 2.13
C ARG A 17 10.88 11.26 1.84
N LEU A 18 10.04 10.48 2.55
CA LEU A 18 8.58 10.54 2.38
C LEU A 18 8.02 11.93 2.73
N ARG A 19 8.51 12.55 3.81
CA ARG A 19 8.12 13.93 4.18
C ARG A 19 8.51 14.94 3.11
N ASP A 20 9.72 14.84 2.57
CA ASP A 20 10.21 15.74 1.54
C ASP A 20 9.39 15.64 0.25
N LEU A 21 9.02 14.42 -0.14
CA LEU A 21 8.16 14.19 -1.31
C LEU A 21 6.77 14.82 -1.14
N GLU A 22 6.17 14.69 0.03
CA GLU A 22 4.90 15.37 0.34
C GLU A 22 5.05 16.90 0.40
N GLY A 23 6.14 17.39 0.98
CA GLY A 23 6.43 18.83 1.08
C GLY A 23 6.59 19.52 -0.28
N ARG A 24 7.17 18.82 -1.26
CA ARG A 24 7.31 19.32 -2.64
C ARG A 24 5.94 19.46 -3.32
N GLY A 25 5.03 18.50 -3.13
CA GLY A 25 3.66 18.57 -3.66
C GLY A 25 2.85 19.75 -3.09
N ARG A 26 3.03 20.08 -1.80
CA ARG A 26 2.36 21.21 -1.13
C ARG A 26 2.81 22.60 -1.62
N LYS A 27 4.04 22.73 -2.10
CA LYS A 27 4.59 24.00 -2.63
C LYS A 27 4.08 24.33 -4.04
N GLN A 28 3.52 23.36 -4.75
CA GLN A 28 2.88 23.57 -6.04
C GLN A 28 1.41 23.92 -5.80
N ARG A 29 0.88 24.94 -6.48
CA ARG A 29 -0.53 25.36 -6.42
C ARG A 29 -1.53 24.29 -6.88
N LEU A 30 -1.05 23.18 -7.42
CA LEU A 30 -1.84 22.04 -7.89
C LEU A 30 -1.77 20.91 -6.84
N ASP A 31 -2.94 20.45 -6.39
CA ASP A 31 -3.05 19.26 -5.54
C ASP A 31 -2.84 18.00 -6.40
N VAL A 32 -1.58 17.64 -6.60
CA VAL A 32 -1.17 16.46 -7.39
C VAL A 32 -1.66 15.15 -6.78
N GLN A 33 -2.08 15.15 -5.51
CA GLN A 33 -2.62 13.98 -4.82
C GLN A 33 -4.15 13.84 -5.00
N ALA A 34 -4.83 14.88 -5.47
CA ALA A 34 -6.29 14.84 -5.62
C ALA A 34 -6.81 13.68 -6.47
N PRO A 35 -6.21 13.34 -7.63
CA PRO A 35 -6.64 12.18 -8.41
C PRO A 35 -6.52 10.86 -7.63
N TYR A 36 -5.39 10.64 -6.94
CA TYR A 36 -5.14 9.41 -6.16
C TYR A 36 -6.09 9.28 -4.98
N ARG A 37 -6.32 10.38 -4.25
CA ARG A 37 -7.32 10.45 -3.19
C ARG A 37 -8.73 10.14 -3.73
N TRP A 38 -9.09 10.71 -4.86
CA TRP A 38 -10.38 10.43 -5.51
C TRP A 38 -10.48 8.96 -5.91
N ASN A 39 -9.43 8.40 -6.55
CA ASN A 39 -9.42 7.01 -6.97
C ASN A 39 -9.55 6.05 -5.77
N LEU A 40 -8.81 6.29 -4.70
CA LEU A 40 -8.90 5.46 -3.49
C LEU A 40 -10.31 5.51 -2.88
N ARG A 41 -10.91 6.69 -2.78
CA ARG A 41 -12.26 6.86 -2.22
C ARG A 41 -13.36 6.21 -3.06
N ARG A 42 -13.25 6.26 -4.39
CA ARG A 42 -14.26 5.64 -5.28
C ARG A 42 -14.24 4.11 -5.24
N LEU A 43 -13.20 3.49 -4.72
CA LEU A 43 -13.15 2.06 -4.46
C LEU A 43 -13.97 1.66 -3.22
N HIS A 44 -14.53 2.63 -2.49
CA HIS A 44 -15.35 2.41 -1.30
C HIS A 44 -14.70 1.49 -0.27
N PRO A 45 -13.47 1.78 0.19
CA PRO A 45 -12.70 0.86 1.02
C PRO A 45 -13.28 0.67 2.43
N GLY A 46 -14.17 1.55 2.91
CA GLY A 46 -14.74 1.47 4.27
C GLY A 46 -13.69 1.64 5.37
N LEU A 47 -13.82 0.90 6.46
CA LEU A 47 -12.80 0.83 7.51
C LEU A 47 -11.61 0.00 6.99
N THR A 48 -10.48 0.66 6.81
CA THR A 48 -9.33 0.11 6.06
C THR A 48 -8.18 -0.26 6.98
N LEU A 49 -7.59 -1.45 6.75
CA LEU A 49 -6.27 -1.80 7.25
C LEU A 49 -5.24 -1.46 6.17
N ASP A 50 -4.42 -0.42 6.39
CA ASP A 50 -3.40 0.08 5.45
C ASP A 50 -2.03 -0.49 5.84
N VAL A 51 -1.58 -1.53 5.15
CA VAL A 51 -0.31 -2.22 5.43
C VAL A 51 0.80 -1.65 4.56
N GLY A 52 1.89 -1.23 5.20
CA GLY A 52 2.91 -0.37 4.62
C GLY A 52 2.44 1.08 4.55
N CYS A 53 1.76 1.55 5.60
CA CYS A 53 1.10 2.86 5.61
C CYS A 53 2.08 4.04 5.53
N GLY A 54 3.38 3.81 5.78
CA GLY A 54 4.37 4.86 5.87
C GLY A 54 3.97 5.93 6.88
N ILE A 55 4.06 7.18 6.47
CA ILE A 55 3.66 8.34 7.28
C ILE A 55 2.15 8.63 7.26
N GLY A 56 1.31 7.66 6.81
CA GLY A 56 -0.14 7.71 6.85
C GLY A 56 -0.81 8.50 5.72
N ARG A 57 -0.19 8.59 4.54
CA ARG A 57 -0.75 9.33 3.40
C ARG A 57 -2.13 8.81 2.99
N ASN A 58 -2.26 7.49 2.80
CA ASN A 58 -3.53 6.88 2.39
C ASN A 58 -4.60 7.01 3.48
N LEU A 59 -4.23 6.84 4.76
CA LEU A 59 -5.14 7.08 5.88
C LEU A 59 -5.65 8.53 5.91
N THR A 60 -4.78 9.51 5.62
CA THR A 60 -5.21 10.91 5.46
C THR A 60 -6.18 11.07 4.28
N HIS A 61 -5.95 10.39 3.16
CA HIS A 61 -6.88 10.38 2.02
C HIS A 61 -8.23 9.78 2.39
N LEU A 62 -8.28 8.85 3.32
CA LEU A 62 -9.48 8.20 3.85
C LEU A 62 -10.06 8.91 5.08
N GLU A 63 -9.58 10.12 5.40
CA GLU A 63 -10.08 10.94 6.53
C GLU A 63 -9.90 10.24 7.89
N GLY A 64 -8.84 9.45 8.03
CA GLY A 64 -8.53 8.69 9.24
C GLY A 64 -9.42 7.46 9.45
N ARG A 65 -10.23 7.06 8.48
CA ARG A 65 -11.07 5.85 8.56
C ARG A 65 -10.25 4.60 8.28
N GLY A 66 -9.38 4.24 9.20
CA GLY A 66 -8.54 3.06 9.10
C GLY A 66 -7.47 2.98 10.16
N VAL A 67 -6.74 1.89 10.10
CA VAL A 67 -5.58 1.62 10.95
C VAL A 67 -4.39 1.33 10.04
N GLY A 68 -3.26 1.98 10.30
CA GLY A 68 -2.02 1.76 9.59
C GLY A 68 -1.13 0.74 10.28
N VAL A 69 -0.41 -0.04 9.48
CA VAL A 69 0.69 -0.87 9.96
C VAL A 69 1.92 -0.58 9.10
N ASP A 70 3.05 -0.30 9.73
CA ASP A 70 4.32 -0.11 9.03
C ASP A 70 5.48 -0.69 9.85
N HIS A 71 6.43 -1.32 9.15
CA HIS A 71 7.59 -1.92 9.79
C HIS A 71 8.62 -0.89 10.27
N ASN A 72 8.54 0.36 9.79
CA ASN A 72 9.44 1.44 10.18
C ASN A 72 8.84 2.25 11.35
N PRO A 73 9.38 2.13 12.58
CA PRO A 73 8.83 2.83 13.75
C PRO A 73 8.80 4.35 13.59
N ALA A 74 9.79 4.94 12.86
CA ALA A 74 9.81 6.38 12.63
C ALA A 74 8.67 6.85 11.74
N SER A 75 8.23 6.01 10.79
CA SER A 75 7.05 6.26 9.96
C SER A 75 5.76 6.16 10.78
N VAL A 76 5.66 5.14 11.63
CA VAL A 76 4.53 4.98 12.57
C VAL A 76 4.40 6.18 13.50
N ASP A 77 5.50 6.64 14.09
CA ASP A 77 5.51 7.82 14.96
C ASP A 77 5.09 9.09 14.23
N GLU A 78 5.49 9.23 12.95
CA GLU A 78 5.02 10.35 12.12
C GLU A 78 3.53 10.27 11.84
N ALA A 79 2.99 9.10 11.49
CA ALA A 79 1.57 8.90 11.29
C ALA A 79 0.76 9.24 12.56
N ARG A 80 1.22 8.80 13.72
CA ARG A 80 0.63 9.13 15.04
C ARG A 80 0.66 10.63 15.34
N ARG A 81 1.77 11.33 15.02
CA ARG A 81 1.86 12.80 15.16
C ARG A 81 0.87 13.54 14.27
N ARG A 82 0.41 12.94 13.19
CA ARG A 82 -0.65 13.47 12.31
C ARG A 82 -2.06 13.15 12.81
N GLY A 83 -2.19 12.51 13.98
CA GLY A 83 -3.48 12.13 14.58
C GLY A 83 -4.07 10.85 13.99
N LEU A 84 -3.27 10.02 13.30
CA LEU A 84 -3.70 8.77 12.70
C LEU A 84 -3.44 7.60 13.66
N THR A 85 -4.28 6.57 13.59
CA THR A 85 -4.05 5.29 14.29
C THR A 85 -3.07 4.45 13.46
N ALA A 86 -1.88 4.21 13.99
CA ALA A 86 -0.86 3.41 13.33
C ALA A 86 -0.02 2.61 14.33
N TYR A 87 0.49 1.48 13.89
CA TYR A 87 1.21 0.50 14.70
C TYR A 87 2.40 -0.09 13.94
N THR A 88 3.41 -0.53 14.67
CA THR A 88 4.35 -1.53 14.14
C THR A 88 3.64 -2.89 14.04
N PRO A 89 4.16 -3.88 13.29
CA PRO A 89 3.53 -5.20 13.19
C PRO A 89 3.26 -5.85 14.55
N ASP A 90 4.22 -5.83 15.46
CA ASP A 90 4.09 -6.43 16.79
C ASP A 90 3.07 -5.69 17.66
N GLU A 91 3.08 -4.35 17.60
CA GLU A 91 2.09 -3.53 18.30
C GLU A 91 0.68 -3.77 17.77
N PHE A 92 0.52 -3.90 16.43
CA PHE A 92 -0.78 -4.18 15.83
C PHE A 92 -1.36 -5.49 16.33
N LEU A 93 -0.56 -6.56 16.36
CA LEU A 93 -1.01 -7.87 16.85
C LEU A 93 -1.49 -7.85 18.31
N ALA A 94 -0.98 -6.91 19.12
CA ALA A 94 -1.39 -6.71 20.50
C ALA A 94 -2.51 -5.66 20.68
N ALA A 95 -2.89 -4.96 19.62
CA ALA A 95 -3.85 -3.87 19.65
C ALA A 95 -5.31 -4.38 19.66
N PRO A 96 -6.23 -3.64 20.28
CA PRO A 96 -7.66 -3.98 20.27
C PRO A 96 -8.30 -3.96 18.89
N GLU A 97 -7.67 -3.28 17.92
CA GLU A 97 -8.08 -3.23 16.53
C GLU A 97 -7.75 -4.52 15.75
N ALA A 98 -6.80 -5.33 16.21
CA ALA A 98 -6.40 -6.58 15.57
C ALA A 98 -7.44 -7.70 15.73
N ARG A 99 -8.64 -7.47 15.23
CA ARG A 99 -9.73 -8.42 15.24
C ARG A 99 -9.92 -9.03 13.86
N LEU A 100 -9.91 -10.35 13.77
CA LEU A 100 -10.22 -11.07 12.53
C LEU A 100 -11.59 -10.63 11.99
N GLY A 101 -11.65 -10.33 10.70
CA GLY A 101 -12.86 -9.80 10.07
C GLY A 101 -13.27 -8.40 10.54
N GLY A 102 -12.38 -7.65 11.19
CA GLY A 102 -12.67 -6.33 11.75
C GLY A 102 -12.66 -5.18 10.74
N PHE A 103 -12.11 -5.38 9.54
CA PHE A 103 -11.97 -4.34 8.52
C PHE A 103 -12.81 -4.62 7.28
N ASP A 104 -13.28 -3.56 6.63
CA ASP A 104 -13.97 -3.64 5.33
C ASP A 104 -12.98 -3.91 4.19
N SER A 105 -11.75 -3.43 4.33
CA SER A 105 -10.71 -3.66 3.32
C SER A 105 -9.31 -3.74 3.90
N LEU A 106 -8.45 -4.48 3.18
CA LEU A 106 -6.99 -4.39 3.25
C LEU A 106 -6.52 -3.50 2.11
N LEU A 107 -5.69 -2.52 2.41
CA LEU A 107 -4.95 -1.72 1.43
C LEU A 107 -3.46 -2.06 1.53
N VAL A 108 -2.86 -2.41 0.39
CA VAL A 108 -1.42 -2.63 0.24
C VAL A 108 -0.96 -1.76 -0.95
N ALA A 109 -0.43 -0.59 -0.65
CA ALA A 109 -0.09 0.40 -1.67
C ALA A 109 1.40 0.73 -1.65
N HIS A 110 2.11 0.44 -2.73
CA HIS A 110 3.55 0.63 -2.88
C HIS A 110 4.37 -0.13 -1.82
N VAL A 111 4.07 -1.42 -1.66
CA VAL A 111 4.73 -2.34 -0.72
C VAL A 111 5.27 -3.57 -1.44
N LEU A 112 4.44 -4.22 -2.27
CA LEU A 112 4.79 -5.54 -2.83
C LEU A 112 6.00 -5.49 -3.76
N GLU A 113 6.30 -4.36 -4.34
CA GLU A 113 7.48 -4.14 -5.18
C GLU A 113 8.81 -4.13 -4.40
N HIS A 114 8.75 -3.92 -3.08
CA HIS A 114 9.91 -3.98 -2.18
C HIS A 114 10.16 -5.37 -1.59
N LEU A 115 9.28 -6.34 -1.86
CA LEU A 115 9.28 -7.67 -1.29
C LEU A 115 9.59 -8.72 -2.36
N ASP A 116 10.30 -9.78 -1.98
CA ASP A 116 10.35 -10.97 -2.80
C ASP A 116 8.98 -11.71 -2.82
N ALA A 117 8.87 -12.79 -3.61
CA ALA A 117 7.61 -13.49 -3.77
C ALA A 117 7.10 -14.12 -2.46
N THR A 118 8.01 -14.70 -1.67
CA THR A 118 7.68 -15.34 -0.40
C THR A 118 7.22 -14.31 0.63
N GLN A 119 7.98 -13.23 0.79
CA GLN A 119 7.62 -12.13 1.70
C GLN A 119 6.27 -11.50 1.33
N ALA A 120 5.99 -11.34 0.03
CA ALA A 120 4.70 -10.79 -0.42
C ALA A 120 3.52 -11.73 -0.12
N ALA A 121 3.71 -13.05 -0.29
CA ALA A 121 2.71 -14.06 0.07
C ALA A 121 2.47 -14.09 1.59
N ASP A 122 3.53 -14.07 2.39
CA ASP A 122 3.47 -14.06 3.86
C ASP A 122 2.77 -12.81 4.40
N LEU A 123 3.05 -11.63 3.80
CA LEU A 123 2.36 -10.39 4.15
C LEU A 123 0.86 -10.52 3.91
N LEU A 124 0.46 -10.99 2.74
CA LEU A 124 -0.97 -11.16 2.42
C LEU A 124 -1.62 -12.22 3.32
N ALA A 125 -0.96 -13.35 3.56
CA ALA A 125 -1.44 -14.40 4.47
C ALA A 125 -1.65 -13.87 5.89
N THR A 126 -0.78 -12.97 6.36
CA THR A 126 -0.85 -12.37 7.68
C THR A 126 -2.04 -11.42 7.83
N TYR A 127 -2.29 -10.56 6.82
CA TYR A 127 -3.23 -9.45 7.00
C TYR A 127 -4.61 -9.64 6.34
N LEU A 128 -4.75 -10.50 5.33
CA LEU A 128 -6.06 -10.79 4.72
C LEU A 128 -7.10 -11.36 5.69
N PRO A 129 -6.75 -12.16 6.73
CA PRO A 129 -7.72 -12.63 7.71
C PRO A 129 -8.41 -11.53 8.52
N TYR A 130 -7.84 -10.34 8.59
CA TYR A 130 -8.46 -9.20 9.28
C TYR A 130 -9.58 -8.53 8.46
N VAL A 131 -9.72 -8.88 7.17
CA VAL A 131 -10.80 -8.39 6.32
C VAL A 131 -12.04 -9.29 6.51
N ARG A 132 -13.19 -8.65 6.70
CA ARG A 132 -14.46 -9.36 6.86
C ARG A 132 -14.89 -10.10 5.59
N GLU A 133 -15.84 -11.01 5.72
CA GLU A 133 -16.53 -11.59 4.56
C GLU A 133 -17.18 -10.50 3.70
N GLY A 134 -17.07 -10.62 2.38
CA GLY A 134 -17.52 -9.61 1.43
C GLY A 134 -16.70 -8.30 1.45
N GLY A 135 -15.60 -8.28 2.21
CA GLY A 135 -14.65 -7.18 2.18
C GLY A 135 -13.68 -7.27 0.99
N ARG A 136 -12.77 -6.31 0.86
CA ARG A 136 -11.90 -6.14 -0.31
C ARG A 136 -10.43 -6.14 0.03
N ALA A 137 -9.62 -6.69 -0.87
CA ALA A 137 -8.18 -6.48 -0.90
C ALA A 137 -7.85 -5.51 -2.04
N ILE A 138 -7.29 -4.35 -1.72
CA ILE A 138 -6.90 -3.30 -2.67
C ILE A 138 -5.38 -3.27 -2.72
N VAL A 139 -4.82 -3.65 -3.86
CA VAL A 139 -3.38 -3.66 -4.10
C VAL A 139 -3.03 -2.61 -5.15
N ILE A 140 -2.11 -1.72 -4.81
CA ILE A 140 -1.62 -0.66 -5.70
C ILE A 140 -0.11 -0.83 -5.85
N THR A 141 0.37 -0.95 -7.10
CA THR A 141 1.78 -1.10 -7.42
C THR A 141 2.18 -0.17 -8.57
N PRO A 142 3.46 0.27 -8.64
CA PRO A 142 3.92 1.12 -9.71
C PRO A 142 3.95 0.38 -11.05
N GLN A 143 3.70 1.11 -12.12
CA GLN A 143 3.97 0.62 -13.47
C GLN A 143 5.46 0.78 -13.82
N GLU A 144 5.87 0.40 -15.03
CA GLU A 144 7.29 0.25 -15.39
C GLU A 144 8.14 1.47 -15.12
N ALA A 145 7.65 2.68 -15.44
CA ALA A 145 8.42 3.91 -15.22
C ALA A 145 8.58 4.19 -13.71
N GLY A 146 7.51 3.99 -12.92
CA GLY A 146 7.53 4.12 -11.47
C GLY A 146 8.42 3.07 -10.83
N PHE A 147 8.32 1.81 -11.26
CA PHE A 147 9.17 0.74 -10.78
C PHE A 147 10.66 1.06 -10.96
N ARG A 148 11.06 1.55 -12.13
CA ARG A 148 12.47 1.90 -12.40
C ARG A 148 12.96 3.16 -11.71
N SER A 149 12.07 3.97 -11.14
CA SER A 149 12.42 5.26 -10.52
C SER A 149 12.91 5.14 -9.08
N ASP A 150 12.78 3.97 -8.47
CA ASP A 150 13.21 3.73 -7.09
C ASP A 150 14.12 2.49 -6.99
N ALA A 151 15.33 2.69 -6.46
CA ALA A 151 16.33 1.63 -6.32
C ALA A 151 15.97 0.60 -5.23
N THR A 152 14.97 0.89 -4.39
CA THR A 152 14.48 -0.05 -3.37
C THR A 152 13.48 -1.07 -3.93
N HIS A 153 13.04 -0.93 -5.18
CA HIS A 153 12.16 -1.86 -5.84
C HIS A 153 12.93 -3.11 -6.29
N VAL A 154 12.57 -4.26 -5.79
CA VAL A 154 13.25 -5.53 -6.06
C VAL A 154 12.48 -6.42 -7.03
N ARG A 155 11.15 -6.26 -7.11
CA ARG A 155 10.29 -7.11 -7.94
C ARG A 155 9.20 -6.30 -8.64
N PHE A 156 9.11 -6.42 -9.95
CA PHE A 156 7.99 -5.85 -10.71
C PHE A 156 6.72 -6.67 -10.49
N VAL A 157 5.68 -6.03 -9.95
CA VAL A 157 4.40 -6.68 -9.60
C VAL A 157 3.31 -6.09 -10.47
N ASP A 158 2.97 -6.81 -11.53
CA ASP A 158 1.86 -6.47 -12.42
C ASP A 158 0.52 -7.06 -11.95
N PRO A 159 -0.61 -6.77 -12.61
CA PRO A 159 -1.90 -7.32 -12.22
C PRO A 159 -2.00 -8.85 -12.31
N ALA A 160 -1.18 -9.52 -13.13
CA ALA A 160 -1.17 -10.98 -13.19
C ALA A 160 -0.44 -11.57 -11.98
N ALA A 161 0.70 -11.01 -11.62
CA ALA A 161 1.42 -11.39 -10.41
C ALA A 161 0.60 -11.15 -9.14
N THR A 162 -0.09 -10.00 -9.07
CA THR A 162 -1.02 -9.70 -7.95
C THR A 162 -2.16 -10.72 -7.88
N ALA A 163 -2.74 -11.10 -9.03
CA ALA A 163 -3.81 -12.09 -9.07
C ALA A 163 -3.37 -13.46 -8.57
N LEU A 164 -2.15 -13.90 -8.90
CA LEU A 164 -1.60 -15.15 -8.38
C LEU A 164 -1.43 -15.12 -6.87
N LEU A 165 -0.83 -14.05 -6.32
CA LEU A 165 -0.67 -13.88 -4.89
C LEU A 165 -2.01 -13.90 -4.14
N LEU A 166 -3.04 -13.24 -4.67
CA LEU A 166 -4.38 -13.23 -4.08
C LEU A 166 -5.05 -14.61 -4.18
N ALA A 167 -4.89 -15.30 -5.32
CA ALA A 167 -5.48 -16.62 -5.53
C ALA A 167 -4.89 -17.68 -4.58
N GLU A 168 -3.61 -17.61 -4.24
CA GLU A 168 -2.94 -18.45 -3.25
C GLU A 168 -3.59 -18.32 -1.86
N GLN A 169 -4.15 -17.15 -1.56
CA GLN A 169 -4.86 -16.84 -0.30
C GLN A 169 -6.37 -17.07 -0.37
N GLY A 170 -6.90 -17.66 -1.46
CA GLY A 170 -8.34 -17.87 -1.64
C GLY A 170 -9.12 -16.61 -2.00
N TRP A 171 -8.45 -15.66 -2.67
CA TRP A 171 -9.07 -14.43 -3.16
C TRP A 171 -9.07 -14.40 -4.69
N ARG A 172 -10.13 -13.87 -5.29
CA ARG A 172 -10.23 -13.66 -6.74
C ARG A 172 -10.20 -12.17 -7.07
N VAL A 173 -9.59 -11.83 -8.19
CA VAL A 173 -9.58 -10.45 -8.69
C VAL A 173 -10.91 -10.12 -9.35
N VAL A 174 -11.53 -9.02 -8.91
CA VAL A 174 -12.81 -8.51 -9.44
C VAL A 174 -12.64 -7.22 -10.24
N GLU A 175 -11.57 -6.45 -10.00
CA GLU A 175 -11.30 -5.22 -10.75
C GLU A 175 -9.80 -5.06 -11.01
N ARG A 176 -9.46 -4.55 -12.20
CA ARG A 176 -8.10 -4.17 -12.59
C ARG A 176 -8.15 -2.87 -13.35
N GLN A 177 -7.30 -1.94 -12.97
CA GLN A 177 -7.22 -0.65 -13.67
C GLN A 177 -5.80 -0.11 -13.74
N SER A 178 -5.57 0.77 -14.69
CA SER A 178 -4.39 1.63 -14.81
C SER A 178 -4.81 3.04 -14.42
N PHE A 179 -4.08 3.68 -13.51
CA PHE A 179 -4.44 4.99 -12.98
C PHE A 179 -3.20 5.88 -12.82
N PRO A 180 -3.26 7.20 -13.02
CA PRO A 180 -4.42 7.97 -13.50
C PRO A 180 -4.65 7.90 -15.01
N PHE A 181 -3.70 7.37 -15.77
CA PHE A 181 -3.76 7.32 -17.24
C PHE A 181 -3.87 5.88 -17.76
N PRO A 182 -4.23 5.70 -19.06
CA PRO A 182 -4.23 4.40 -19.70
C PRO A 182 -2.89 3.68 -19.58
N ARG A 183 -2.93 2.35 -19.63
CA ARG A 183 -1.80 1.44 -19.40
C ARG A 183 -0.51 1.81 -20.17
N ALA A 184 -0.63 2.26 -21.41
CA ALA A 184 0.53 2.60 -22.23
C ALA A 184 1.38 3.76 -21.64
N VAL A 185 0.73 4.68 -20.91
CA VAL A 185 1.39 5.85 -20.30
C VAL A 185 2.33 5.45 -19.18
N GLY A 186 2.04 4.36 -18.46
CA GLY A 186 2.86 3.87 -17.35
C GLY A 186 4.25 3.39 -17.75
N ARG A 187 4.51 3.23 -19.04
CA ARG A 187 5.86 2.92 -19.55
C ARG A 187 6.82 4.10 -19.45
N VAL A 188 6.29 5.34 -19.42
CA VAL A 188 7.06 6.58 -19.44
C VAL A 188 6.73 7.54 -18.29
N PHE A 189 5.53 7.46 -17.72
CA PHE A 189 5.09 8.31 -16.62
C PHE A 189 5.21 7.57 -15.27
N PRO A 190 6.10 8.01 -14.36
CA PRO A 190 6.44 7.25 -13.15
C PRO A 190 5.33 7.18 -12.11
N TYR A 191 4.33 8.06 -12.20
CA TYR A 191 3.21 8.09 -11.26
C TYR A 191 1.97 7.33 -11.76
N ASN A 192 2.10 6.53 -12.83
CA ASN A 192 1.03 5.64 -13.25
C ASN A 192 1.12 4.32 -12.48
N GLU A 193 -0.03 3.85 -11.99
CA GLU A 193 -0.14 2.73 -11.07
C GLU A 193 -1.02 1.63 -11.65
N PHE A 194 -0.75 0.39 -11.27
CA PHE A 194 -1.73 -0.67 -11.31
C PHE A 194 -2.57 -0.61 -10.05
N VAL A 195 -3.88 -0.75 -10.19
CA VAL A 195 -4.81 -0.91 -9.07
C VAL A 195 -5.57 -2.21 -9.30
N VAL A 196 -5.45 -3.13 -8.36
CA VAL A 196 -6.10 -4.45 -8.41
C VAL A 196 -6.97 -4.59 -7.17
N VAL A 197 -8.24 -4.95 -7.39
CA VAL A 197 -9.17 -5.23 -6.28
C VAL A 197 -9.52 -6.71 -6.31
N GLY A 198 -9.35 -7.36 -5.17
CA GLY A 198 -9.75 -8.73 -4.92
C GLY A 198 -10.89 -8.82 -3.91
N GLU A 199 -11.67 -9.87 -4.01
CA GLU A 199 -12.68 -10.30 -3.05
C GLU A 199 -12.41 -11.75 -2.67
N ARG A 200 -12.83 -12.14 -1.44
CA ARG A 200 -12.68 -13.52 -1.01
C ARG A 200 -13.46 -14.46 -1.96
N ASP A 201 -12.82 -15.53 -2.38
CA ASP A 201 -13.47 -16.53 -3.24
C ASP A 201 -14.47 -17.34 -2.41
N PRO A 202 -15.78 -17.28 -2.70
CA PRO A 202 -16.79 -18.01 -1.94
C PRO A 202 -16.74 -19.53 -2.15
N GLU A 203 -15.95 -20.01 -3.11
CA GLU A 203 -15.81 -21.44 -3.42
C GLU A 203 -14.59 -22.09 -2.75
N ARG A 204 -13.85 -21.33 -1.93
CA ARG A 204 -12.65 -21.82 -1.20
C ARG A 204 -12.75 -21.66 0.31
#